data_a4945cf0f6c4513ca34e528a3bafeebf
#
_entry.id   a4945cf0f6c4513ca34e528a3bafeebf
#
_cell.length_a   1.000
_cell.length_b   1.000
_cell.length_c   1.000
_cell.angle_alpha   90.00
_cell.angle_beta   90.00
_cell.angle_gamma   90.00
#
_symmetry.space_group_name_H-M   'P 1'
#
loop_
_entity.id
_entity.type
_entity.pdbx_description
1 polymer ?
#
loop_
_entity_poly.entity_id
_entity_poly.type
_entity_poly.pdbx_seq_one_letter_code
_entity_poly.pdbx_strand_id
1 'polypeptide(L)'
;MADGSQINFFKGHPSVRLLPRESIIKSTKELLEPEHRGYDQNPEDCHPLTYGSEQGSLWVRSAIATLINDCYRPEKATRAEHVNLTGGASYGIMNILMQTTLAHAGYTRRAFLVSPTYFLINQIFLDAGFGGRMTAVRETQDGQLDLEYLAEKLSEFDAEHPSTEALTEPRRTPPKRTYRYVMYLIPTYSNPSGSTYSLETRTRLVELARRYDMLLISDDIYDLLAYDQPSDQLPRALPSLVHVDRATLNEEQDSWGHTVANASFSKIVAPGLRCGYQESVTSRLVGQLANGGANVSGGSPAQLNSMIIGTLISTGELAHLLQSLRSVYQDRAEVLHRAVREYLPAATDYKAQNGGYFSWCTLPEGYNSEAICRTLQHDYGVVLANGSHFEVSDDELGWGRRSVRLSVSFLEPAEIEEGMRRFGAVCQEHATALGLPF
;
A
#
# COMPACT_ATOMS: atom_id res chain seq x y z
N MET A 1 -35.08 8.69 -9.93
CA MET A 1 -34.20 8.60 -8.78
C MET A 1 -34.27 9.93 -8.04
N ALA A 2 -35.00 9.94 -6.95
CA ALA A 2 -35.17 11.11 -6.11
C ALA A 2 -34.32 10.90 -4.86
N ASP A 3 -33.06 11.13 -5.01
CA ASP A 3 -32.13 11.54 -3.96
C ASP A 3 -30.79 11.76 -4.64
N GLY A 4 -30.21 12.95 -4.54
CA GLY A 4 -28.99 13.33 -5.26
C GLY A 4 -27.71 12.63 -4.79
N SER A 5 -27.73 11.32 -4.64
CA SER A 5 -26.55 10.52 -4.27
C SER A 5 -25.60 10.44 -5.45
N GLN A 6 -24.44 11.04 -5.28
CA GLN A 6 -23.35 11.05 -6.24
C GLN A 6 -22.72 9.66 -6.35
N ILE A 7 -22.57 9.13 -7.57
CA ILE A 7 -21.83 7.90 -7.84
C ILE A 7 -20.33 8.21 -7.80
N ASN A 8 -19.60 7.65 -6.85
CA ASN A 8 -18.25 8.10 -6.55
C ASN A 8 -17.20 6.99 -6.66
N PHE A 9 -16.54 6.88 -7.82
CA PHE A 9 -15.40 5.98 -8.07
C PHE A 9 -14.08 6.48 -7.49
N PHE A 10 -14.02 7.70 -6.96
CA PHE A 10 -12.81 8.24 -6.35
C PHE A 10 -12.49 7.59 -5.00
N LYS A 11 -13.52 7.17 -4.26
CA LYS A 11 -13.36 6.60 -2.91
C LYS A 11 -12.57 5.30 -2.95
N GLY A 12 -11.49 5.22 -2.17
CA GLY A 12 -10.60 4.07 -2.04
C GLY A 12 -10.64 3.45 -0.63
N HIS A 13 -11.85 3.22 -0.09
CA HIS A 13 -12.07 2.57 1.20
C HIS A 13 -13.31 1.70 1.16
N PRO A 14 -13.43 0.70 2.07
CA PRO A 14 -14.63 -0.14 2.14
C PRO A 14 -15.90 0.68 2.31
N SER A 15 -17.00 0.26 1.69
CA SER A 15 -18.31 0.83 1.98
C SER A 15 -18.72 0.54 3.43
N VAL A 16 -19.56 1.40 4.01
CA VAL A 16 -19.99 1.26 5.41
C VAL A 16 -20.65 -0.10 5.68
N ARG A 17 -21.29 -0.69 4.65
CA ARG A 17 -21.95 -2.01 4.74
C ARG A 17 -20.97 -3.17 4.92
N LEU A 18 -19.71 -2.99 4.49
CA LEU A 18 -18.66 -4.00 4.59
C LEU A 18 -17.84 -3.89 5.88
N LEU A 19 -18.10 -2.90 6.73
CA LEU A 19 -17.39 -2.75 7.99
C LEU A 19 -17.85 -3.81 9.00
N PRO A 20 -16.93 -4.58 9.61
CA PRO A 20 -17.23 -5.74 10.42
C PRO A 20 -17.59 -5.35 11.87
N ARG A 21 -18.68 -4.62 12.05
CA ARG A 21 -19.09 -4.09 13.37
C ARG A 21 -19.24 -5.17 14.43
N GLU A 22 -19.97 -6.25 14.12
CA GLU A 22 -20.24 -7.33 15.05
C GLU A 22 -18.94 -8.07 15.44
N SER A 23 -18.06 -8.36 14.49
CA SER A 23 -16.78 -8.99 14.77
C SER A 23 -15.88 -8.11 15.65
N ILE A 24 -15.88 -6.78 15.44
CA ILE A 24 -15.13 -5.84 16.28
C ILE A 24 -15.71 -5.81 17.70
N ILE A 25 -17.04 -5.74 17.86
CA ILE A 25 -17.72 -5.75 19.18
C ILE A 25 -17.38 -7.04 19.93
N LYS A 26 -17.53 -8.20 19.28
CA LYS A 26 -17.23 -9.52 19.83
C LYS A 26 -15.77 -9.61 20.29
N SER A 27 -14.83 -9.24 19.41
CA SER A 27 -13.39 -9.29 19.72
C SER A 27 -12.99 -8.32 20.82
N THR A 28 -13.61 -7.14 20.88
CA THR A 28 -13.37 -6.17 21.96
C THR A 28 -13.87 -6.72 23.30
N LYS A 29 -15.04 -7.32 23.32
CA LYS A 29 -15.58 -7.94 24.52
C LYS A 29 -14.67 -9.07 25.01
N GLU A 30 -14.32 -10.01 24.14
CA GLU A 30 -13.42 -11.13 24.45
C GLU A 30 -12.06 -10.65 24.97
N LEU A 31 -11.50 -9.59 24.35
CA LEU A 31 -10.22 -9.00 24.74
C LEU A 31 -10.25 -8.42 26.16
N LEU A 32 -11.35 -7.78 26.56
CA LEU A 32 -11.47 -7.05 27.82
C LEU A 32 -12.07 -7.88 28.95
N GLU A 33 -12.54 -9.12 28.70
CA GLU A 33 -12.98 -10.03 29.75
C GLU A 33 -11.78 -10.53 30.57
N PRO A 34 -11.82 -10.43 31.91
CA PRO A 34 -10.63 -10.55 32.78
C PRO A 34 -9.94 -11.92 32.78
N GLU A 35 -10.62 -12.98 32.31
CA GLU A 35 -10.18 -14.35 32.56
C GLU A 35 -9.30 -14.96 31.48
N HIS A 36 -9.03 -14.28 30.37
CA HIS A 36 -8.52 -14.94 29.16
C HIS A 36 -7.04 -14.75 28.86
N ARG A 37 -6.34 -13.77 29.41
CA ARG A 37 -4.91 -13.54 29.10
C ARG A 37 -4.19 -12.99 30.33
N GLY A 38 -3.09 -13.61 30.70
CA GLY A 38 -2.21 -13.13 31.76
C GLY A 38 -1.45 -11.88 31.34
N TYR A 39 -2.19 -10.77 31.13
CA TYR A 39 -1.55 -9.49 30.84
C TYR A 39 -0.55 -9.09 31.95
N ASP A 40 0.48 -8.33 31.57
CA ASP A 40 1.53 -7.83 32.46
C ASP A 40 2.43 -8.92 33.10
N GLN A 41 2.24 -10.19 32.74
CA GLN A 41 3.20 -11.27 33.09
C GLN A 41 4.43 -11.24 32.18
N ASN A 42 4.29 -10.74 30.98
CA ASN A 42 5.35 -10.46 30.03
C ASN A 42 5.39 -8.93 29.77
N PRO A 43 6.53 -8.26 29.90
CA PRO A 43 6.64 -6.82 29.64
C PRO A 43 6.23 -6.38 28.23
N GLU A 44 6.24 -7.31 27.27
CA GLU A 44 5.78 -7.05 25.90
C GLU A 44 4.27 -7.25 25.70
N ASP A 45 3.56 -7.80 26.70
CA ASP A 45 2.12 -8.09 26.63
C ASP A 45 1.36 -7.36 27.76
N CYS A 46 1.45 -6.04 27.74
CA CYS A 46 0.74 -5.17 28.69
C CYS A 46 -0.76 -5.20 28.50
N HIS A 47 -1.50 -4.83 29.55
CA HIS A 47 -2.96 -4.75 29.50
C HIS A 47 -3.46 -3.84 28.37
N PRO A 48 -4.54 -4.17 27.65
CA PRO A 48 -5.03 -3.41 26.48
C PRO A 48 -5.29 -1.93 26.71
N LEU A 49 -5.59 -1.54 27.95
CA LEU A 49 -5.91 -0.15 28.33
C LEU A 49 -4.73 0.58 29.00
N THR A 50 -3.53 -0.01 29.00
CA THR A 50 -2.30 0.64 29.50
C THR A 50 -1.35 0.96 28.35
N TYR A 51 -0.23 1.61 28.63
CA TYR A 51 0.83 1.75 27.65
C TYR A 51 1.41 0.38 27.28
N GLY A 52 1.69 0.18 25.98
CA GLY A 52 2.28 -1.05 25.47
C GLY A 52 3.80 -0.97 25.31
N SER A 53 4.38 -2.04 24.79
CA SER A 53 5.78 -2.06 24.36
C SER A 53 5.97 -1.25 23.06
N GLU A 54 7.19 -0.81 22.81
CA GLU A 54 7.53 0.01 21.62
C GLU A 54 7.27 -0.72 20.30
N GLN A 55 7.49 -2.05 20.28
CA GLN A 55 7.19 -2.87 19.10
C GLN A 55 5.71 -3.25 18.99
N GLY A 56 4.95 -3.11 20.08
CA GLY A 56 3.59 -3.63 20.22
C GLY A 56 3.58 -5.03 20.80
N SER A 57 2.41 -5.46 21.24
CA SER A 57 2.21 -6.71 21.98
C SER A 57 2.78 -7.93 21.27
N LEU A 58 3.53 -8.76 21.98
CA LEU A 58 4.24 -9.93 21.44
C LEU A 58 3.26 -10.95 20.85
N TRP A 59 2.14 -11.22 21.55
CA TRP A 59 1.15 -12.18 21.05
C TRP A 59 0.46 -11.67 19.78
N VAL A 60 0.23 -10.35 19.65
CA VAL A 60 -0.34 -9.75 18.43
C VAL A 60 0.65 -9.86 17.26
N ARG A 61 1.94 -9.54 17.50
CA ARG A 61 2.99 -9.69 16.49
C ARG A 61 3.17 -11.15 16.07
N SER A 62 3.02 -12.10 17.01
CA SER A 62 3.05 -13.53 16.72
C SER A 62 1.87 -13.96 15.87
N ALA A 63 0.66 -13.47 16.15
CA ALA A 63 -0.52 -13.75 15.34
C ALA A 63 -0.39 -13.19 13.92
N ILE A 64 0.16 -11.97 13.77
CA ILE A 64 0.46 -11.37 12.47
C ILE A 64 1.51 -12.19 11.72
N ALA A 65 2.59 -12.61 12.38
CA ALA A 65 3.62 -13.46 11.75
C ALA A 65 3.05 -14.79 11.26
N THR A 66 2.12 -15.40 12.01
CA THR A 66 1.39 -16.61 11.57
C THR A 66 0.56 -16.33 10.33
N LEU A 67 -0.22 -15.25 10.32
CA LEU A 67 -1.02 -14.84 9.14
C LEU A 67 -0.13 -14.61 7.91
N ILE A 68 1.00 -13.93 8.07
CA ILE A 68 1.99 -13.73 6.99
C ILE A 68 2.49 -15.07 6.46
N ASN A 69 2.93 -15.97 7.34
CA ASN A 69 3.44 -17.28 6.93
C ASN A 69 2.38 -18.13 6.20
N ASP A 70 1.13 -18.07 6.64
CA ASP A 70 0.03 -18.80 6.02
C ASP A 70 -0.31 -18.25 4.62
N CYS A 71 -0.26 -16.93 4.44
CA CYS A 71 -0.62 -16.27 3.18
C CYS A 71 0.52 -16.23 2.18
N TYR A 72 1.75 -15.91 2.59
CA TYR A 72 2.89 -15.70 1.67
C TYR A 72 3.79 -16.92 1.54
N ARG A 73 3.83 -17.80 2.55
CA ARG A 73 4.72 -18.97 2.61
C ARG A 73 6.17 -18.64 2.23
N PRO A 74 6.78 -17.68 2.92
CA PRO A 74 8.13 -17.24 2.61
C PRO A 74 9.14 -18.37 2.85
N GLU A 75 10.24 -18.37 2.10
CA GLU A 75 11.33 -19.36 2.25
C GLU A 75 11.92 -19.36 3.67
N LYS A 76 12.17 -18.16 4.22
CA LYS A 76 12.51 -17.96 5.63
C LYS A 76 11.29 -17.39 6.35
N ALA A 77 10.75 -18.15 7.29
CA ALA A 77 9.53 -17.78 8.01
C ALA A 77 9.64 -16.44 8.74
N THR A 78 8.58 -15.67 8.70
CA THR A 78 8.42 -14.46 9.51
C THR A 78 8.20 -14.84 10.98
N ARG A 79 8.85 -14.13 11.89
CA ARG A 79 8.72 -14.28 13.34
C ARG A 79 8.28 -12.95 13.96
N ALA A 80 7.76 -12.99 15.18
CA ALA A 80 7.32 -11.80 15.90
C ALA A 80 8.40 -10.70 16.00
N GLU A 81 9.67 -11.09 16.08
CA GLU A 81 10.83 -10.16 16.10
C GLU A 81 11.05 -9.40 14.79
N HIS A 82 10.43 -9.85 13.70
CA HIS A 82 10.47 -9.17 12.40
C HIS A 82 9.33 -8.15 12.23
N VAL A 83 8.44 -8.04 13.21
CA VAL A 83 7.21 -7.23 13.12
C VAL A 83 7.18 -6.16 14.21
N ASN A 84 6.80 -4.94 13.84
CA ASN A 84 6.37 -3.91 14.78
C ASN A 84 5.02 -3.33 14.37
N LEU A 85 4.20 -2.94 15.35
CA LEU A 85 2.87 -2.38 15.12
C LEU A 85 2.93 -0.88 14.85
N THR A 86 1.96 -0.38 14.08
CA THR A 86 1.89 1.03 13.67
C THR A 86 0.47 1.59 13.75
N GLY A 87 0.35 2.90 13.70
CA GLY A 87 -0.92 3.62 13.57
C GLY A 87 -1.52 3.62 12.16
N GLY A 88 -1.23 2.58 11.35
CA GLY A 88 -1.66 2.45 9.95
C GLY A 88 -0.59 2.89 8.95
N ALA A 89 -0.84 2.65 7.65
CA ALA A 89 0.18 2.78 6.59
C ALA A 89 0.83 4.17 6.52
N SER A 90 0.06 5.26 6.49
CA SER A 90 0.63 6.62 6.38
C SER A 90 1.53 6.98 7.56
N TYR A 91 1.12 6.63 8.78
CA TYR A 91 1.97 6.78 9.96
C TYR A 91 3.23 5.92 9.82
N GLY A 92 3.08 4.67 9.38
CA GLY A 92 4.19 3.74 9.17
C GLY A 92 5.23 4.29 8.21
N ILE A 93 4.81 4.83 7.06
CA ILE A 93 5.72 5.41 6.06
C ILE A 93 6.45 6.63 6.63
N MET A 94 5.73 7.54 7.29
CA MET A 94 6.37 8.70 7.94
C MET A 94 7.40 8.25 8.98
N ASN A 95 7.07 7.25 9.81
CA ASN A 95 8.01 6.68 10.79
C ASN A 95 9.25 6.09 10.11
N ILE A 96 9.08 5.32 9.02
CA ILE A 96 10.21 4.78 8.25
C ILE A 96 11.11 5.93 7.79
N LEU A 97 10.56 6.93 7.11
CA LEU A 97 11.34 8.06 6.59
C LEU A 97 12.09 8.79 7.70
N MET A 98 11.44 9.08 8.82
CA MET A 98 12.05 9.77 9.96
C MET A 98 13.15 8.95 10.65
N GLN A 99 13.06 7.63 10.64
CA GLN A 99 14.02 6.77 11.31
C GLN A 99 15.19 6.34 10.42
N THR A 100 15.02 6.33 9.09
CA THR A 100 15.97 5.70 8.16
C THR A 100 16.54 6.65 7.12
N THR A 101 16.11 7.92 7.10
CA THR A 101 16.60 8.93 6.14
C THR A 101 17.11 10.20 6.83
N LEU A 102 18.00 10.90 6.18
CA LEU A 102 18.51 12.23 6.55
C LEU A 102 18.44 13.16 5.34
N ALA A 103 17.21 13.34 4.80
CA ALA A 103 16.97 14.15 3.62
C ALA A 103 17.38 15.62 3.84
N HIS A 104 17.01 16.22 4.97
CA HIS A 104 17.37 17.62 5.30
C HIS A 104 18.88 17.84 5.42
N ALA A 105 19.64 16.83 5.84
CA ALA A 105 21.09 16.89 5.93
C ALA A 105 21.82 16.55 4.61
N GLY A 106 21.07 16.17 3.56
CA GLY A 106 21.62 15.83 2.26
C GLY A 106 22.27 14.44 2.17
N TYR A 107 22.28 13.64 3.25
CA TYR A 107 22.83 12.29 3.19
C TYR A 107 21.93 11.38 2.37
N THR A 108 20.61 11.33 2.68
CA THR A 108 19.63 10.68 1.82
C THR A 108 19.33 11.60 0.64
N ARG A 109 19.75 11.19 -0.54
CA ARG A 109 19.88 12.06 -1.70
C ARG A 109 18.58 12.20 -2.47
N ARG A 110 17.93 11.08 -2.76
CA ARG A 110 16.71 11.04 -3.54
C ARG A 110 15.71 10.03 -3.02
N ALA A 111 14.44 10.33 -3.28
CA ALA A 111 13.34 9.40 -3.19
C ALA A 111 12.87 9.02 -4.60
N PHE A 112 12.71 7.73 -4.86
CA PHE A 112 12.11 7.18 -6.07
C PHE A 112 10.68 6.76 -5.77
N LEU A 113 9.73 7.21 -6.58
CA LEU A 113 8.31 6.85 -6.45
C LEU A 113 7.83 6.25 -7.76
N VAL A 114 7.09 5.15 -7.68
CA VAL A 114 6.48 4.58 -8.89
C VAL A 114 5.46 5.55 -9.46
N SER A 115 5.44 5.72 -10.77
CA SER A 115 4.48 6.54 -11.49
C SER A 115 3.69 5.66 -12.47
N PRO A 116 2.36 5.58 -12.31
CA PRO A 116 1.46 6.30 -11.40
C PRO A 116 1.62 5.91 -9.92
N THR A 117 1.44 6.87 -9.02
CA THR A 117 1.61 6.63 -7.58
C THR A 117 0.34 6.91 -6.78
N TYR A 118 0.25 6.37 -5.57
CA TYR A 118 -0.74 6.80 -4.60
C TYR A 118 -0.53 8.28 -4.24
N PHE A 119 -1.41 9.15 -4.73
CA PHE A 119 -1.16 10.61 -4.75
C PHE A 119 -0.90 11.24 -3.36
N LEU A 120 -1.50 10.70 -2.28
CA LEU A 120 -1.26 11.23 -0.93
C LEU A 120 0.14 10.91 -0.39
N ILE A 121 0.90 10.04 -1.04
CA ILE A 121 2.27 9.76 -0.65
C ILE A 121 3.19 10.95 -0.92
N ASN A 122 2.89 11.75 -1.93
CA ASN A 122 3.67 12.94 -2.28
C ASN A 122 3.85 13.86 -1.08
N GLN A 123 2.76 14.16 -0.36
CA GLN A 123 2.83 15.04 0.81
C GLN A 123 3.70 14.46 1.94
N ILE A 124 3.65 13.13 2.17
CA ILE A 124 4.47 12.47 3.18
C ILE A 124 5.96 12.64 2.87
N PHE A 125 6.36 12.50 1.60
CA PHE A 125 7.75 12.71 1.17
C PHE A 125 8.16 14.18 1.21
N LEU A 126 7.27 15.10 0.85
CA LEU A 126 7.52 16.54 1.00
C LEU A 126 7.78 16.92 2.47
N ASP A 127 6.93 16.44 3.39
CA ASP A 127 7.06 16.67 4.83
C ASP A 127 8.35 16.05 5.41
N ALA A 128 8.80 14.93 4.84
CA ALA A 128 10.07 14.28 5.20
C ALA A 128 11.31 14.97 4.58
N GLY A 129 11.12 16.06 3.84
CA GLY A 129 12.22 16.89 3.30
C GLY A 129 12.74 16.49 1.93
N PHE A 130 11.94 15.76 1.14
CA PHE A 130 12.32 15.36 -0.23
C PHE A 130 11.86 16.32 -1.32
N GLY A 131 11.31 17.50 -0.98
CA GLY A 131 10.94 18.52 -1.98
C GLY A 131 12.12 18.83 -2.93
N GLY A 132 11.87 18.81 -4.25
CA GLY A 132 12.87 18.94 -5.31
C GLY A 132 13.80 17.71 -5.48
N ARG A 133 13.53 16.60 -4.77
CA ARG A 133 14.36 15.38 -4.78
C ARG A 133 13.57 14.10 -4.94
N MET A 134 12.36 14.17 -5.43
CA MET A 134 11.57 13.01 -5.86
C MET A 134 11.83 12.73 -7.34
N THR A 135 11.89 11.46 -7.72
CA THR A 135 12.08 10.98 -9.09
C THR A 135 11.02 9.92 -9.39
N ALA A 136 10.27 10.12 -10.46
CA ALA A 136 9.28 9.19 -10.94
C ALA A 136 9.94 7.99 -11.65
N VAL A 137 9.52 6.77 -11.30
CA VAL A 137 9.90 5.55 -12.00
C VAL A 137 8.67 4.95 -12.66
N ARG A 138 8.68 4.85 -13.99
CA ARG A 138 7.52 4.39 -14.75
C ARG A 138 7.25 2.90 -14.57
N GLU A 139 5.98 2.53 -14.71
CA GLU A 139 5.61 1.17 -15.06
C GLU A 139 5.75 0.96 -16.58
N THR A 140 6.15 -0.23 -16.99
CA THR A 140 6.21 -0.68 -18.38
C THR A 140 4.80 -1.03 -18.89
N GLN A 141 4.65 -1.26 -20.21
CA GLN A 141 3.35 -1.59 -20.79
C GLN A 141 2.73 -2.89 -20.25
N ASP A 142 3.56 -3.83 -19.84
CA ASP A 142 3.12 -5.08 -19.20
C ASP A 142 2.83 -4.94 -17.70
N GLY A 143 2.96 -3.73 -17.15
CA GLY A 143 2.66 -3.40 -15.76
C GLY A 143 3.76 -3.84 -14.78
N GLN A 144 5.00 -3.96 -15.26
CA GLN A 144 6.17 -4.15 -14.40
C GLN A 144 6.86 -2.82 -14.13
N LEU A 145 7.80 -2.79 -13.21
CA LEU A 145 8.62 -1.62 -12.94
C LEU A 145 9.72 -1.48 -14.01
N ASP A 146 9.96 -0.28 -14.51
CA ASP A 146 11.08 0.03 -15.42
C ASP A 146 12.41 0.05 -14.66
N LEU A 147 12.97 -1.15 -14.45
CA LEU A 147 14.21 -1.36 -13.70
C LEU A 147 15.45 -0.83 -14.44
N GLU A 148 15.41 -0.78 -15.75
CA GLU A 148 16.54 -0.26 -16.55
C GLU A 148 16.64 1.25 -16.35
N TYR A 149 15.52 1.96 -16.42
CA TYR A 149 15.46 3.38 -16.12
C TYR A 149 15.87 3.68 -14.66
N LEU A 150 15.38 2.89 -13.71
CA LEU A 150 15.77 3.04 -12.30
C LEU A 150 17.29 2.87 -12.13
N ALA A 151 17.88 1.85 -12.74
CA ALA A 151 19.31 1.59 -12.65
C ALA A 151 20.15 2.71 -13.27
N GLU A 152 19.70 3.26 -14.41
CA GLU A 152 20.33 4.42 -15.07
C GLU A 152 20.34 5.63 -14.13
N LYS A 153 19.18 5.99 -13.56
CA LYS A 153 19.05 7.14 -12.64
C LYS A 153 19.85 6.95 -11.35
N LEU A 154 19.86 5.76 -10.77
CA LEU A 154 20.70 5.47 -9.62
C LEU A 154 22.19 5.63 -9.93
N SER A 155 22.63 5.17 -11.11
CA SER A 155 24.02 5.32 -11.56
C SER A 155 24.40 6.78 -11.77
N GLU A 156 23.53 7.59 -12.39
CA GLU A 156 23.72 9.04 -12.59
C GLU A 156 23.90 9.74 -11.24
N PHE A 157 22.96 9.58 -10.32
CA PHE A 157 23.02 10.23 -9.00
C PHE A 157 24.16 9.74 -8.11
N ASP A 158 24.58 8.49 -8.28
CA ASP A 158 25.73 7.95 -7.55
C ASP A 158 27.05 8.53 -8.06
N ALA A 159 27.18 8.75 -9.38
CA ALA A 159 28.35 9.36 -10.00
C ALA A 159 28.52 10.85 -9.63
N GLU A 160 27.42 11.59 -9.46
CA GLU A 160 27.46 13.00 -9.03
C GLU A 160 28.06 13.14 -7.62
N HIS A 161 27.88 12.13 -6.77
CA HIS A 161 28.30 12.18 -5.39
C HIS A 161 28.81 10.80 -4.92
N PRO A 162 29.99 10.38 -5.31
CA PRO A 162 30.52 9.10 -4.85
C PRO A 162 30.71 9.13 -3.32
N SER A 163 29.95 8.30 -2.61
CA SER A 163 30.13 8.07 -1.20
C SER A 163 30.46 6.61 -1.00
N THR A 164 31.35 6.35 -0.10
CA THR A 164 31.91 5.02 0.08
C THR A 164 31.41 4.29 1.31
N GLU A 165 30.75 4.95 2.25
CA GLU A 165 30.39 4.31 3.50
C GLU A 165 28.90 4.50 3.85
N ALA A 166 28.29 3.43 4.28
CA ALA A 166 26.96 3.43 4.86
C ALA A 166 27.00 4.15 6.23
N LEU A 167 26.09 5.12 6.42
CA LEU A 167 26.01 5.83 7.68
C LEU A 167 25.29 4.98 8.72
N THR A 168 26.05 4.56 9.71
CA THR A 168 25.50 3.97 10.94
C THR A 168 25.93 4.84 12.12
N GLU A 169 24.98 5.23 12.95
CA GLU A 169 25.25 6.01 14.16
C GLU A 169 25.56 5.07 15.35
N PRO A 170 26.80 4.64 15.54
CA PRO A 170 27.14 3.64 16.56
C PRO A 170 27.03 4.17 18.00
N ARG A 171 27.01 5.51 18.17
CA ARG A 171 26.88 6.17 19.49
C ARG A 171 25.44 6.21 19.99
N ARG A 172 24.45 5.93 19.13
CA ARG A 172 23.07 5.73 19.55
C ARG A 172 22.86 4.29 20.03
N THR A 173 22.06 4.14 21.07
CA THR A 173 21.68 2.81 21.58
C THR A 173 20.15 2.70 21.49
N PRO A 174 19.59 1.85 20.60
CA PRO A 174 20.31 1.02 19.62
C PRO A 174 20.92 1.84 18.46
N PRO A 175 21.94 1.32 17.77
CA PRO A 175 22.51 1.96 16.57
C PRO A 175 21.44 2.16 15.49
N LYS A 176 21.55 3.22 14.68
CA LYS A 176 20.66 3.51 13.56
C LYS A 176 21.39 3.42 12.22
N ARG A 177 20.71 2.82 11.25
CA ARG A 177 21.10 2.80 9.84
C ARG A 177 20.37 3.90 9.08
N THR A 178 21.08 4.66 8.28
CA THR A 178 20.53 5.65 7.35
C THR A 178 20.91 5.25 5.93
N TYR A 179 19.93 5.30 5.00
CA TYR A 179 20.11 4.90 3.61
C TYR A 179 20.34 6.10 2.71
N ARG A 180 21.11 5.89 1.64
CA ARG A 180 21.44 6.94 0.66
C ARG A 180 20.27 7.28 -0.27
N TYR A 181 19.44 6.30 -0.56
CA TYR A 181 18.23 6.41 -1.37
C TYR A 181 17.06 5.74 -0.68
N VAL A 182 15.87 6.13 -1.05
CA VAL A 182 14.64 5.47 -0.62
C VAL A 182 13.70 5.33 -1.81
N MET A 183 12.98 4.22 -1.89
CA MET A 183 11.96 4.01 -2.92
C MET A 183 10.64 3.59 -2.28
N TYR A 184 9.54 4.18 -2.74
CA TYR A 184 8.18 3.80 -2.37
C TYR A 184 7.45 3.16 -3.54
N LEU A 185 6.80 2.03 -3.28
CA LEU A 185 6.00 1.31 -4.27
C LEU A 185 4.90 0.48 -3.61
N ILE A 186 3.86 0.14 -4.40
CA ILE A 186 2.81 -0.81 -4.06
C ILE A 186 2.94 -1.99 -5.03
N PRO A 187 3.67 -3.06 -4.68
CA PRO A 187 4.08 -4.10 -5.64
C PRO A 187 2.96 -5.09 -5.99
N THR A 188 1.83 -5.06 -5.29
CA THR A 188 0.70 -5.97 -5.49
C THR A 188 -0.60 -5.19 -5.54
N TYR A 189 -1.36 -5.34 -6.64
CA TYR A 189 -2.63 -4.62 -6.87
C TYR A 189 -2.52 -3.13 -6.66
N SER A 190 -1.51 -2.53 -7.30
CA SER A 190 -1.08 -1.15 -7.11
C SER A 190 -2.23 -0.14 -7.13
N ASN A 191 -2.11 0.88 -6.33
CA ASN A 191 -2.92 2.09 -6.41
C ASN A 191 -2.11 3.20 -7.11
N PRO A 192 -2.47 3.62 -8.33
CA PRO A 192 -3.78 3.43 -8.99
C PRO A 192 -3.82 2.33 -10.07
N SER A 193 -2.68 1.78 -10.52
CA SER A 193 -2.57 1.03 -11.78
C SER A 193 -3.21 -0.38 -11.73
N GLY A 194 -3.42 -0.95 -10.55
CA GLY A 194 -3.85 -2.35 -10.38
C GLY A 194 -2.75 -3.37 -10.71
N SER A 195 -1.55 -2.93 -11.04
CA SER A 195 -0.41 -3.79 -11.42
C SER A 195 0.07 -4.67 -10.26
N THR A 196 0.62 -5.82 -10.62
CA THR A 196 1.31 -6.73 -9.68
C THR A 196 2.66 -7.11 -10.27
N TYR A 197 3.74 -6.79 -9.57
CA TYR A 197 5.10 -7.08 -10.03
C TYR A 197 5.46 -8.54 -9.84
N SER A 198 6.07 -9.12 -10.86
CA SER A 198 6.55 -10.49 -10.86
C SER A 198 7.63 -10.72 -9.80
N LEU A 199 7.84 -11.99 -9.44
CA LEU A 199 8.93 -12.36 -8.51
C LEU A 199 10.31 -11.96 -9.08
N GLU A 200 10.49 -12.04 -10.40
CA GLU A 200 11.72 -11.62 -11.08
C GLU A 200 11.96 -10.11 -10.88
N THR A 201 10.93 -9.29 -11.13
CA THR A 201 11.01 -7.83 -10.90
C THR A 201 11.36 -7.51 -9.45
N ARG A 202 10.72 -8.21 -8.50
CA ARG A 202 11.00 -8.03 -7.06
C ARG A 202 12.43 -8.40 -6.69
N THR A 203 12.96 -9.49 -7.25
CA THR A 203 14.33 -9.96 -7.01
C THR A 203 15.36 -8.94 -7.54
N ARG A 204 15.22 -8.53 -8.80
CA ARG A 204 16.12 -7.54 -9.40
C ARG A 204 16.06 -6.19 -8.68
N LEU A 205 14.88 -5.78 -8.20
CA LEU A 205 14.73 -4.55 -7.43
C LEU A 205 15.48 -4.62 -6.10
N VAL A 206 15.42 -5.75 -5.39
CA VAL A 206 16.19 -5.97 -4.14
C VAL A 206 17.69 -5.93 -4.42
N GLU A 207 18.16 -6.52 -5.53
CA GLU A 207 19.57 -6.45 -5.93
C GLU A 207 20.05 -5.00 -6.18
N LEU A 208 19.23 -4.20 -6.87
CA LEU A 208 19.50 -2.77 -7.08
C LEU A 208 19.53 -2.01 -5.74
N ALA A 209 18.59 -2.29 -4.85
CA ALA A 209 18.53 -1.65 -3.54
C ALA A 209 19.80 -1.88 -2.73
N ARG A 210 20.31 -3.11 -2.71
CA ARG A 210 21.57 -3.45 -2.04
C ARG A 210 22.77 -2.77 -2.69
N ARG A 211 22.81 -2.76 -4.03
CA ARG A 211 23.91 -2.17 -4.79
C ARG A 211 24.09 -0.69 -4.53
N TYR A 212 22.99 0.05 -4.40
CA TYR A 212 22.99 1.50 -4.29
C TYR A 212 22.67 2.04 -2.90
N ASP A 213 22.63 1.19 -1.88
CA ASP A 213 22.25 1.58 -0.51
C ASP A 213 20.88 2.27 -0.46
N MET A 214 19.88 1.65 -1.10
CA MET A 214 18.51 2.13 -1.16
C MET A 214 17.61 1.32 -0.23
N LEU A 215 16.74 2.00 0.52
CA LEU A 215 15.66 1.35 1.27
C LEU A 215 14.40 1.27 0.41
N LEU A 216 13.86 0.08 0.26
CA LEU A 216 12.55 -0.15 -0.37
C LEU A 216 11.45 -0.11 0.68
N ILE A 217 10.47 0.76 0.50
CA ILE A 217 9.23 0.82 1.29
C ILE A 217 8.14 0.20 0.44
N SER A 218 7.81 -1.06 0.74
CA SER A 218 6.75 -1.82 0.10
C SER A 218 5.42 -1.59 0.84
N ASP A 219 4.45 -0.96 0.21
CA ASP A 219 3.14 -0.70 0.82
C ASP A 219 2.18 -1.85 0.51
N ASP A 220 2.21 -2.90 1.35
CA ASP A 220 1.60 -4.21 1.15
C ASP A 220 0.16 -4.24 1.72
N ILE A 221 -0.69 -3.30 1.31
CA ILE A 221 -2.03 -3.09 1.88
C ILE A 221 -3.15 -3.80 1.14
N TYR A 222 -2.89 -4.32 -0.07
CA TYR A 222 -3.88 -5.01 -0.92
C TYR A 222 -3.59 -6.49 -1.11
N ASP A 223 -2.45 -6.99 -0.69
CA ASP A 223 -1.92 -8.32 -1.01
C ASP A 223 -2.88 -9.47 -0.71
N LEU A 224 -3.71 -9.32 0.33
CA LEU A 224 -4.68 -10.32 0.76
C LEU A 224 -6.05 -10.20 0.06
N LEU A 225 -6.18 -9.32 -0.92
CA LEU A 225 -7.43 -9.10 -1.68
C LEU A 225 -7.34 -9.67 -3.11
N ALA A 226 -6.82 -10.88 -3.27
CA ALA A 226 -6.81 -11.62 -4.53
C ALA A 226 -8.22 -12.12 -4.89
N TYR A 227 -8.67 -11.97 -6.14
CA TYR A 227 -9.98 -12.43 -6.61
C TYR A 227 -9.91 -13.75 -7.38
N ASP A 228 -8.77 -14.05 -7.99
CA ASP A 228 -8.52 -15.20 -8.86
C ASP A 228 -8.27 -16.53 -8.12
N GLN A 229 -8.56 -16.55 -6.83
CA GLN A 229 -8.34 -17.70 -5.95
C GLN A 229 -9.61 -18.07 -5.20
N PRO A 230 -9.80 -19.36 -4.84
CA PRO A 230 -10.97 -19.78 -4.05
C PRO A 230 -11.17 -18.91 -2.81
N SER A 231 -12.38 -18.43 -2.58
CA SER A 231 -12.68 -17.54 -1.47
C SER A 231 -12.76 -18.25 -0.12
N ASP A 232 -12.95 -19.56 -0.11
CA ASP A 232 -13.06 -20.41 1.10
C ASP A 232 -11.71 -20.66 1.82
N GLN A 233 -10.60 -20.18 1.25
CA GLN A 233 -9.26 -20.31 1.81
C GLN A 233 -8.62 -18.94 2.01
N LEU A 234 -7.63 -18.87 2.92
CA LEU A 234 -6.76 -17.69 3.00
C LEU A 234 -6.09 -17.47 1.63
N PRO A 235 -6.01 -16.21 1.17
CA PRO A 235 -5.38 -15.91 -0.11
C PRO A 235 -3.89 -16.26 -0.09
N ARG A 236 -3.39 -16.71 -1.23
CA ARG A 236 -1.96 -16.86 -1.47
C ARG A 236 -1.43 -15.63 -2.16
N ALA A 237 -0.61 -14.88 -1.44
CA ALA A 237 0.10 -13.74 -2.00
C ALA A 237 1.48 -14.17 -2.53
N LEU A 238 1.99 -13.44 -3.52
CA LEU A 238 3.39 -13.56 -3.93
C LEU A 238 4.30 -13.13 -2.77
N PRO A 239 5.50 -13.72 -2.65
CA PRO A 239 6.48 -13.24 -1.67
C PRO A 239 6.68 -11.73 -1.79
N SER A 240 6.50 -10.99 -0.69
CA SER A 240 6.74 -9.55 -0.69
C SER A 240 8.24 -9.24 -0.82
N LEU A 241 8.60 -7.97 -1.05
CA LEU A 241 10.00 -7.56 -1.17
C LEU A 241 10.81 -7.94 0.07
N VAL A 242 10.22 -7.83 1.27
CA VAL A 242 10.91 -8.20 2.53
C VAL A 242 11.21 -9.70 2.59
N HIS A 243 10.35 -10.54 2.04
CA HIS A 243 10.58 -11.98 1.97
C HIS A 243 11.71 -12.33 1.00
N VAL A 244 11.74 -11.68 -0.16
CA VAL A 244 12.80 -11.84 -1.17
C VAL A 244 14.15 -11.39 -0.59
N ASP A 245 14.18 -10.24 0.06
CA ASP A 245 15.38 -9.70 0.68
C ASP A 245 15.87 -10.63 1.82
N ARG A 246 14.98 -11.05 2.73
CA ARG A 246 15.33 -11.97 3.82
C ARG A 246 15.84 -13.32 3.33
N ALA A 247 15.25 -13.89 2.28
CA ALA A 247 15.64 -15.18 1.72
C ALA A 247 17.11 -15.16 1.24
N THR A 248 17.51 -14.05 0.62
CA THR A 248 18.82 -13.89 -0.02
C THR A 248 19.84 -13.08 0.79
N LEU A 249 19.45 -12.58 1.98
CA LEU A 249 20.33 -11.80 2.84
C LEU A 249 21.46 -12.66 3.44
N ASN A 250 22.68 -12.15 3.33
CA ASN A 250 23.83 -12.62 4.13
C ASN A 250 24.00 -11.72 5.34
N GLU A 251 23.54 -12.17 6.49
CA GLU A 251 23.55 -11.41 7.75
C GLU A 251 24.97 -11.09 8.30
N GLU A 252 25.99 -11.84 7.86
CA GLU A 252 27.39 -11.54 8.21
C GLU A 252 27.89 -10.27 7.49
N GLN A 253 27.37 -10.01 6.28
CA GLN A 253 27.75 -8.86 5.47
C GLN A 253 26.81 -7.66 5.68
N ASP A 254 25.52 -7.92 5.84
CA ASP A 254 24.52 -6.91 6.10
C ASP A 254 23.54 -7.38 7.19
N SER A 255 23.59 -6.73 8.33
CA SER A 255 22.73 -7.05 9.47
C SER A 255 21.45 -6.22 9.54
N TRP A 256 21.16 -5.39 8.51
CA TRP A 256 20.00 -4.50 8.45
C TRP A 256 18.98 -4.87 7.37
N GLY A 257 19.46 -5.21 6.17
CA GLY A 257 18.63 -5.39 4.98
C GLY A 257 18.22 -4.07 4.34
N HIS A 258 17.47 -4.16 3.21
CA HIS A 258 17.12 -3.01 2.38
C HIS A 258 15.62 -2.91 2.08
N THR A 259 14.78 -3.64 2.83
CA THR A 259 13.34 -3.63 2.61
C THR A 259 12.54 -3.53 3.91
N VAL A 260 11.44 -2.81 3.85
CA VAL A 260 10.38 -2.78 4.87
C VAL A 260 9.04 -2.93 4.17
N ALA A 261 8.29 -3.97 4.52
CA ALA A 261 6.88 -4.08 4.17
C ALA A 261 6.07 -3.25 5.17
N ASN A 262 5.28 -2.32 4.66
CA ASN A 262 4.40 -1.45 5.43
C ASN A 262 2.95 -1.83 5.13
N ALA A 263 2.28 -2.50 6.05
CA ALA A 263 0.97 -3.06 5.87
C ALA A 263 -0.08 -2.41 6.78
N SER A 264 -1.34 -2.55 6.42
CA SER A 264 -2.44 -1.96 7.18
C SER A 264 -3.69 -2.81 7.14
N PHE A 265 -4.41 -2.85 8.26
CA PHE A 265 -5.73 -3.46 8.37
C PHE A 265 -6.86 -2.55 7.86
N SER A 266 -6.55 -1.36 7.36
CA SER A 266 -7.55 -0.39 6.88
C SER A 266 -8.39 -0.90 5.72
N LYS A 267 -7.84 -1.78 4.87
CA LYS A 267 -8.51 -2.29 3.65
C LYS A 267 -9.23 -3.62 3.88
N ILE A 268 -8.83 -4.35 4.90
CA ILE A 268 -9.31 -5.71 5.18
C ILE A 268 -10.12 -5.82 6.48
N VAL A 269 -10.11 -4.79 7.32
CA VAL A 269 -10.97 -4.70 8.52
C VAL A 269 -11.69 -3.36 8.53
N ALA A 270 -11.04 -2.29 9.00
CA ALA A 270 -11.67 -0.98 9.10
C ALA A 270 -10.64 0.15 9.15
N PRO A 271 -10.76 1.18 8.28
CA PRO A 271 -9.78 2.29 8.26
C PRO A 271 -9.79 3.13 9.55
N GLY A 272 -10.93 3.19 10.26
CA GLY A 272 -11.07 3.95 11.50
C GLY A 272 -10.28 3.37 12.69
N LEU A 273 -9.87 2.11 12.65
CA LEU A 273 -9.06 1.50 13.70
C LEU A 273 -7.63 2.05 13.75
N ARG A 274 -7.15 2.67 12.68
CA ARG A 274 -5.78 3.22 12.60
C ARG A 274 -4.73 2.20 13.04
N CYS A 275 -4.80 0.98 12.55
CA CYS A 275 -3.90 -0.12 12.89
C CYS A 275 -3.22 -0.67 11.64
N GLY A 276 -1.91 -0.88 11.75
CA GLY A 276 -1.08 -1.51 10.75
C GLY A 276 0.13 -2.16 11.40
N TYR A 277 1.01 -2.68 10.58
CA TYR A 277 2.28 -3.22 11.02
C TYR A 277 3.35 -2.98 9.96
N GLN A 278 4.60 -3.05 10.40
CA GLN A 278 5.77 -3.13 9.53
C GLN A 278 6.41 -4.49 9.70
N GLU A 279 6.77 -5.12 8.61
CA GLU A 279 7.66 -6.26 8.61
C GLU A 279 9.02 -5.83 8.04
N SER A 280 10.09 -6.08 8.77
CA SER A 280 11.45 -5.77 8.34
C SER A 280 12.26 -7.05 8.12
N VAL A 281 13.30 -6.92 7.33
CA VAL A 281 14.19 -8.05 6.99
C VAL A 281 14.85 -8.63 8.25
N THR A 282 15.26 -7.76 9.17
CA THR A 282 15.97 -8.14 10.40
C THR A 282 15.34 -7.51 11.65
N SER A 283 15.55 -8.13 12.79
CA SER A 283 15.15 -7.59 14.10
C SER A 283 15.83 -6.26 14.45
N ARG A 284 17.02 -5.99 13.88
CA ARG A 284 17.71 -4.69 14.07
C ARG A 284 16.93 -3.54 13.44
N LEU A 285 16.46 -3.74 12.21
CA LEU A 285 15.65 -2.71 11.53
C LEU A 285 14.31 -2.53 12.23
N VAL A 286 13.67 -3.62 12.70
CA VAL A 286 12.47 -3.54 13.56
C VAL A 286 12.74 -2.68 14.80
N GLY A 287 13.83 -2.97 15.52
CA GLY A 287 14.22 -2.21 16.72
C GLY A 287 14.43 -0.72 16.41
N GLN A 288 15.03 -0.38 15.27
CA GLN A 288 15.18 1.01 14.85
C GLN A 288 13.83 1.70 14.63
N LEU A 289 12.89 1.04 13.92
CA LEU A 289 11.58 1.60 13.60
C LEU A 289 10.69 1.72 14.84
N ALA A 290 10.76 0.74 15.74
CA ALA A 290 10.00 0.72 16.98
C ALA A 290 10.50 1.76 18.00
N ASN A 291 11.81 2.03 18.06
CA ASN A 291 12.41 2.96 19.02
C ASN A 291 12.42 4.42 18.53
N GLY A 292 11.46 4.83 17.70
CA GLY A 292 11.19 6.24 17.43
C GLY A 292 10.70 6.98 18.67
N GLY A 293 11.02 8.29 18.80
CA GLY A 293 10.70 9.06 20.01
C GLY A 293 9.22 9.02 20.42
N ALA A 294 8.30 8.95 19.47
CA ALA A 294 6.87 8.83 19.75
C ALA A 294 6.49 7.48 20.39
N ASN A 295 7.13 6.39 19.97
CA ASN A 295 6.87 5.05 20.53
C ASN A 295 7.52 4.88 21.92
N VAL A 296 8.74 5.38 22.10
CA VAL A 296 9.46 5.29 23.41
C VAL A 296 8.69 6.02 24.51
N SER A 297 7.91 7.03 24.17
CA SER A 297 7.12 7.79 25.16
C SER A 297 5.89 7.03 25.68
N GLY A 298 5.27 6.17 24.88
CA GLY A 298 3.98 5.55 25.24
C GLY A 298 3.74 4.17 24.64
N GLY A 299 4.75 3.58 24.07
CA GLY A 299 4.65 2.30 23.36
C GLY A 299 4.17 2.47 21.92
N SER A 300 3.91 1.35 21.27
CA SER A 300 3.39 1.31 19.91
C SER A 300 2.05 2.05 19.81
N PRO A 301 1.82 2.81 18.74
CA PRO A 301 0.50 3.42 18.51
C PRO A 301 -0.61 2.37 18.42
N ALA A 302 -1.82 2.77 18.81
CA ALA A 302 -3.02 1.93 18.71
C ALA A 302 -2.97 0.63 19.54
N GLN A 303 -2.47 0.68 20.78
CA GLN A 303 -2.38 -0.46 21.70
C GLN A 303 -3.68 -1.29 21.71
N LEU A 304 -4.80 -0.71 22.14
CA LEU A 304 -6.08 -1.40 22.18
C LEU A 304 -6.52 -1.93 20.80
N ASN A 305 -6.43 -1.10 19.78
CA ASN A 305 -6.91 -1.44 18.45
C ASN A 305 -6.08 -2.58 17.81
N SER A 306 -4.78 -2.60 18.06
CA SER A 306 -3.92 -3.68 17.60
C SER A 306 -4.25 -5.02 18.27
N MET A 307 -4.62 -5.00 19.54
CA MET A 307 -5.06 -6.19 20.26
C MET A 307 -6.43 -6.69 19.81
N ILE A 308 -7.36 -5.80 19.44
CA ILE A 308 -8.62 -6.18 18.78
C ILE A 308 -8.32 -6.90 17.47
N ILE A 309 -7.40 -6.37 16.65
CA ILE A 309 -6.96 -7.03 15.41
C ILE A 309 -6.30 -8.38 15.70
N GLY A 310 -5.43 -8.46 16.68
CA GLY A 310 -4.82 -9.74 17.11
C GLY A 310 -5.87 -10.77 17.50
N THR A 311 -6.95 -10.35 18.18
CA THR A 311 -8.07 -11.22 18.53
C THR A 311 -8.82 -11.69 17.28
N LEU A 312 -9.13 -10.81 16.33
CA LEU A 312 -9.74 -11.18 15.05
C LEU A 312 -8.90 -12.23 14.28
N ILE A 313 -7.58 -12.10 14.30
CA ILE A 313 -6.67 -13.08 13.68
C ILE A 313 -6.73 -14.42 14.44
N SER A 314 -6.52 -14.38 15.75
CA SER A 314 -6.41 -15.59 16.60
C SER A 314 -7.70 -16.42 16.69
N THR A 315 -8.87 -15.79 16.55
CA THR A 315 -10.18 -16.46 16.55
C THR A 315 -10.61 -16.94 15.16
N GLY A 316 -9.85 -16.62 14.10
CA GLY A 316 -10.22 -16.93 12.71
C GLY A 316 -11.24 -15.97 12.09
N GLU A 317 -11.76 -15.01 12.83
CA GLU A 317 -12.75 -14.03 12.31
C GLU A 317 -12.18 -13.25 11.12
N LEU A 318 -10.87 -12.92 11.11
CA LEU A 318 -10.25 -12.22 9.99
C LEU A 318 -10.30 -13.05 8.69
N ALA A 319 -10.17 -14.38 8.78
CA ALA A 319 -10.26 -15.25 7.59
C ALA A 319 -11.65 -15.16 6.95
N HIS A 320 -12.71 -15.17 7.77
CA HIS A 320 -14.09 -15.00 7.29
C HIS A 320 -14.33 -13.61 6.67
N LEU A 321 -13.76 -12.57 7.27
CA LEU A 321 -13.84 -11.21 6.71
C LEU A 321 -13.17 -11.14 5.34
N LEU A 322 -11.96 -11.68 5.20
CA LEU A 322 -11.24 -11.73 3.92
C LEU A 322 -12.03 -12.49 2.86
N GLN A 323 -12.60 -13.64 3.21
CA GLN A 323 -13.46 -14.41 2.33
C GLN A 323 -14.63 -13.57 1.79
N SER A 324 -15.36 -12.92 2.68
CA SER A 324 -16.51 -12.09 2.31
C SER A 324 -16.12 -10.90 1.44
N LEU A 325 -15.04 -10.20 1.80
CA LEU A 325 -14.56 -9.04 1.05
C LEU A 325 -14.10 -9.42 -0.36
N ARG A 326 -13.37 -10.53 -0.49
CA ARG A 326 -12.87 -11.02 -1.79
C ARG A 326 -14.03 -11.36 -2.72
N SER A 327 -15.06 -12.07 -2.23
CA SER A 327 -16.25 -12.37 -3.04
C SER A 327 -16.97 -11.10 -3.50
N VAL A 328 -17.22 -10.14 -2.60
CA VAL A 328 -17.90 -8.88 -2.95
C VAL A 328 -17.10 -8.05 -3.97
N TYR A 329 -15.78 -7.96 -3.78
CA TYR A 329 -14.96 -7.18 -4.71
C TYR A 329 -14.76 -7.87 -6.05
N GLN A 330 -14.75 -9.19 -6.10
CA GLN A 330 -14.77 -9.95 -7.35
C GLN A 330 -16.03 -9.63 -8.16
N ASP A 331 -17.22 -9.76 -7.57
CA ASP A 331 -18.50 -9.45 -8.24
C ASP A 331 -18.51 -8.02 -8.81
N ARG A 332 -18.01 -7.06 -8.02
CA ARG A 332 -17.93 -5.66 -8.44
C ARG A 332 -16.92 -5.44 -9.56
N ALA A 333 -15.77 -6.12 -9.52
CA ALA A 333 -14.75 -6.05 -10.55
C ALA A 333 -15.22 -6.66 -11.88
N GLU A 334 -16.00 -7.74 -11.84
CA GLU A 334 -16.61 -8.36 -13.03
C GLU A 334 -17.61 -7.41 -13.70
N VAL A 335 -18.45 -6.74 -12.91
CA VAL A 335 -19.38 -5.71 -13.42
C VAL A 335 -18.61 -4.55 -14.04
N LEU A 336 -17.59 -4.03 -13.35
CA LEU A 336 -16.76 -2.95 -13.87
C LEU A 336 -16.08 -3.33 -15.18
N HIS A 337 -15.50 -4.53 -15.25
CA HIS A 337 -14.80 -5.01 -16.44
C HIS A 337 -15.73 -5.12 -17.65
N ARG A 338 -16.95 -5.66 -17.46
CA ARG A 338 -17.98 -5.72 -18.50
C ARG A 338 -18.38 -4.31 -18.95
N ALA A 339 -18.66 -3.43 -18.00
CA ALA A 339 -19.11 -2.05 -18.28
C ALA A 339 -18.06 -1.20 -19.00
N VAL A 340 -16.78 -1.36 -18.70
CA VAL A 340 -15.69 -0.71 -19.44
C VAL A 340 -15.72 -1.10 -20.91
N ARG A 341 -15.85 -2.39 -21.21
CA ARG A 341 -15.90 -2.89 -22.59
C ARG A 341 -17.15 -2.49 -23.35
N GLU A 342 -18.27 -2.33 -22.66
CA GLU A 342 -19.56 -2.00 -23.26
C GLU A 342 -19.71 -0.51 -23.54
N TYR A 343 -19.22 0.34 -22.64
CA TYR A 343 -19.57 1.77 -22.68
C TYR A 343 -18.40 2.68 -23.07
N LEU A 344 -17.15 2.29 -22.92
CA LEU A 344 -16.02 3.16 -23.25
C LEU A 344 -15.55 3.00 -24.70
N PRO A 345 -14.82 4.01 -25.25
CA PRO A 345 -14.25 3.92 -26.59
C PRO A 345 -13.47 2.63 -26.80
N ALA A 346 -13.62 1.99 -27.97
CA ALA A 346 -13.06 0.66 -28.25
C ALA A 346 -11.52 0.57 -28.09
N ALA A 347 -10.80 1.68 -28.31
CA ALA A 347 -9.35 1.76 -28.17
C ALA A 347 -8.89 2.19 -26.75
N THR A 348 -9.79 2.14 -25.77
CA THR A 348 -9.43 2.39 -24.36
C THR A 348 -8.49 1.31 -23.86
N ASP A 349 -7.31 1.72 -23.36
CA ASP A 349 -6.39 0.81 -22.69
C ASP A 349 -6.87 0.54 -21.25
N TYR A 350 -7.23 -0.70 -20.99
CA TYR A 350 -7.77 -1.15 -19.72
C TYR A 350 -7.37 -2.58 -19.43
N LYS A 351 -6.81 -2.78 -18.25
CA LYS A 351 -6.50 -4.10 -17.73
C LYS A 351 -7.47 -4.46 -16.60
N ALA A 352 -8.14 -5.60 -16.74
CA ALA A 352 -9.02 -6.11 -15.68
C ALA A 352 -8.21 -6.40 -14.42
N GLN A 353 -8.72 -5.96 -13.27
CA GLN A 353 -8.08 -6.22 -11.99
C GLN A 353 -8.39 -7.64 -11.49
N ASN A 354 -7.37 -8.31 -10.93
CA ASN A 354 -7.48 -9.63 -10.31
C ASN A 354 -7.40 -9.56 -8.78
N GLY A 355 -7.44 -8.36 -8.23
CA GLY A 355 -7.36 -8.11 -6.79
C GLY A 355 -7.31 -6.61 -6.46
N GLY A 356 -7.22 -6.29 -5.19
CA GLY A 356 -7.15 -4.91 -4.70
C GLY A 356 -8.45 -4.12 -4.89
N TYR A 357 -8.32 -2.83 -5.13
CA TYR A 357 -9.47 -1.92 -5.23
C TYR A 357 -9.62 -1.22 -6.56
N PHE A 358 -8.55 -1.18 -7.37
CA PHE A 358 -8.44 -0.20 -8.44
C PHE A 358 -8.16 -0.83 -9.79
N SER A 359 -8.73 -0.19 -10.80
CA SER A 359 -8.39 -0.39 -12.19
C SER A 359 -7.97 0.95 -12.79
N TRP A 360 -7.01 0.90 -13.69
CA TRP A 360 -6.53 2.03 -14.47
C TRP A 360 -7.08 1.98 -15.88
N CYS A 361 -7.59 3.12 -16.33
CA CYS A 361 -8.21 3.25 -17.63
C CYS A 361 -7.56 4.44 -18.34
N THR A 362 -6.95 4.21 -19.51
CA THR A 362 -6.37 5.25 -20.36
C THR A 362 -7.19 5.36 -21.63
N LEU A 363 -7.83 6.50 -21.78
CA LEU A 363 -8.64 6.84 -22.97
C LEU A 363 -7.76 7.00 -24.21
N PRO A 364 -8.31 6.80 -25.42
CA PRO A 364 -7.57 6.97 -26.67
C PRO A 364 -6.94 8.34 -26.83
N GLU A 365 -6.03 8.48 -27.77
CA GLU A 365 -5.41 9.76 -28.10
C GLU A 365 -6.44 10.81 -28.51
N GLY A 366 -6.24 12.06 -28.07
CA GLY A 366 -7.17 13.17 -28.30
C GLY A 366 -8.21 13.37 -27.19
N TYR A 367 -8.46 12.37 -26.34
CA TYR A 367 -9.36 12.54 -25.19
C TYR A 367 -8.68 13.32 -24.05
N ASN A 368 -9.50 14.09 -23.31
CA ASN A 368 -9.04 14.84 -22.14
C ASN A 368 -9.81 14.38 -20.90
N SER A 369 -9.14 13.61 -20.06
CA SER A 369 -9.75 13.05 -18.84
C SER A 369 -10.19 14.11 -17.83
N GLU A 370 -9.51 15.25 -17.74
CA GLU A 370 -9.90 16.34 -16.85
C GLU A 370 -11.22 16.99 -17.26
N ALA A 371 -11.38 17.30 -18.56
CA ALA A 371 -12.61 17.84 -19.11
C ALA A 371 -13.77 16.86 -18.90
N ILE A 372 -13.56 15.58 -19.18
CA ILE A 372 -14.56 14.51 -19.01
C ILE A 372 -14.93 14.36 -17.52
N CYS A 373 -13.99 14.31 -16.62
CA CYS A 373 -14.24 14.22 -15.16
C CYS A 373 -15.06 15.42 -14.66
N ARG A 374 -14.77 16.63 -15.16
CA ARG A 374 -15.51 17.84 -14.80
C ARG A 374 -16.97 17.78 -15.25
N THR A 375 -17.23 17.42 -16.52
CA THR A 375 -18.57 17.23 -17.06
C THR A 375 -19.34 16.15 -16.31
N LEU A 376 -18.71 14.99 -16.07
CA LEU A 376 -19.30 13.90 -15.30
C LEU A 376 -19.74 14.34 -13.92
N GLN A 377 -18.88 15.05 -13.22
CA GLN A 377 -19.17 15.48 -11.85
C GLN A 377 -20.31 16.52 -11.82
N HIS A 378 -20.27 17.50 -12.72
CA HIS A 378 -21.20 18.62 -12.72
C HIS A 378 -22.57 18.23 -13.27
N ASP A 379 -22.61 17.55 -14.43
CA ASP A 379 -23.85 17.34 -15.18
C ASP A 379 -24.46 15.95 -14.97
N TYR A 380 -23.62 14.95 -14.62
CA TYR A 380 -24.04 13.56 -14.50
C TYR A 380 -23.95 12.99 -13.07
N GLY A 381 -23.44 13.74 -12.10
CA GLY A 381 -23.31 13.30 -10.71
C GLY A 381 -22.36 12.11 -10.52
N VAL A 382 -21.36 11.94 -11.38
CA VAL A 382 -20.35 10.87 -11.28
C VAL A 382 -18.99 11.46 -11.01
N VAL A 383 -18.30 10.97 -9.97
CA VAL A 383 -16.95 11.40 -9.61
C VAL A 383 -15.94 10.32 -9.96
N LEU A 384 -15.00 10.64 -10.83
CA LEU A 384 -13.84 9.82 -11.15
C LEU A 384 -12.58 10.41 -10.54
N ALA A 385 -11.54 9.59 -10.38
CA ALA A 385 -10.21 10.07 -10.02
C ALA A 385 -9.40 10.34 -11.28
N ASN A 386 -9.16 11.63 -11.60
CA ASN A 386 -8.36 12.03 -12.74
C ASN A 386 -6.92 11.55 -12.62
N GLY A 387 -6.35 11.05 -13.71
CA GLY A 387 -5.02 10.48 -13.76
C GLY A 387 -3.90 11.46 -13.38
N SER A 388 -4.05 12.74 -13.68
CA SER A 388 -3.04 13.75 -13.32
C SER A 388 -2.82 13.89 -11.81
N HIS A 389 -3.78 13.48 -10.98
CA HIS A 389 -3.59 13.46 -9.53
C HIS A 389 -2.56 12.42 -9.06
N PHE A 390 -2.28 11.39 -9.88
CA PHE A 390 -1.43 10.26 -9.52
C PHE A 390 0.01 10.40 -10.06
N GLU A 391 0.36 11.57 -10.53
CA GLU A 391 1.73 11.89 -10.90
C GLU A 391 2.60 12.15 -9.66
N VAL A 392 3.89 11.91 -9.78
CA VAL A 392 4.87 12.21 -8.73
C VAL A 392 5.11 13.72 -8.71
N SER A 393 4.92 14.37 -7.56
CA SER A 393 5.29 15.78 -7.41
C SER A 393 6.78 15.96 -7.71
N ASP A 394 7.16 17.08 -8.30
CA ASP A 394 8.52 17.41 -8.77
C ASP A 394 8.97 16.67 -10.04
N ASP A 395 8.29 15.61 -10.49
CA ASP A 395 8.68 14.85 -11.68
C ASP A 395 7.43 14.30 -12.42
N GLU A 396 6.57 15.20 -12.88
CA GLU A 396 5.36 14.87 -13.63
C GLU A 396 5.71 14.42 -15.05
N LEU A 397 5.28 13.22 -15.43
CA LEU A 397 5.54 12.64 -16.76
C LEU A 397 4.46 12.97 -17.79
N GLY A 398 3.33 13.55 -17.36
CA GLY A 398 2.25 14.06 -18.20
C GLY A 398 1.33 13.00 -18.82
N TRP A 399 1.48 11.73 -18.48
CA TRP A 399 0.63 10.63 -18.99
C TRP A 399 -0.76 10.61 -18.37
N GLY A 400 -0.96 11.21 -17.20
CA GLY A 400 -2.23 11.22 -16.47
C GLY A 400 -3.38 11.95 -17.18
N ARG A 401 -3.08 12.77 -18.18
CA ARG A 401 -4.07 13.63 -18.89
C ARG A 401 -5.17 12.87 -19.63
N ARG A 402 -4.97 11.60 -19.94
CA ARG A 402 -5.95 10.73 -20.61
C ARG A 402 -6.46 9.62 -19.72
N SER A 403 -5.97 9.54 -18.50
CA SER A 403 -6.21 8.40 -17.63
C SER A 403 -7.17 8.74 -16.49
N VAL A 404 -7.85 7.72 -16.00
CA VAL A 404 -8.68 7.77 -14.81
C VAL A 404 -8.49 6.51 -13.98
N ARG A 405 -8.56 6.63 -12.65
CA ARG A 405 -8.64 5.50 -11.75
C ARG A 405 -10.09 5.19 -11.42
N LEU A 406 -10.47 3.93 -11.52
CA LEU A 406 -11.78 3.39 -11.15
C LEU A 406 -11.63 2.54 -9.89
N SER A 407 -12.57 2.69 -8.94
CA SER A 407 -12.56 1.93 -7.67
C SER A 407 -13.82 1.09 -7.52
N VAL A 408 -13.64 -0.18 -7.15
CA VAL A 408 -14.73 -1.11 -6.83
C VAL A 408 -15.03 -1.18 -5.33
N SER A 409 -14.26 -0.47 -4.49
CA SER A 409 -14.29 -0.67 -3.03
C SER A 409 -15.54 -0.15 -2.35
N PHE A 410 -16.21 0.84 -2.94
CA PHE A 410 -17.28 1.60 -2.27
C PHE A 410 -18.67 1.38 -2.89
N LEU A 411 -18.75 1.29 -4.22
CA LEU A 411 -19.99 1.25 -4.99
C LEU A 411 -20.58 -0.16 -5.05
N GLU A 412 -21.90 -0.23 -5.12
CA GLU A 412 -22.62 -1.47 -5.42
C GLU A 412 -22.63 -1.76 -6.93
N PRO A 413 -22.82 -3.02 -7.38
CA PRO A 413 -22.80 -3.40 -8.79
C PRO A 413 -23.68 -2.53 -9.69
N ALA A 414 -24.90 -2.20 -9.26
CA ALA A 414 -25.81 -1.35 -10.03
C ALA A 414 -25.32 0.11 -10.15
N GLU A 415 -24.64 0.62 -9.13
CA GLU A 415 -24.04 1.96 -9.16
C GLU A 415 -22.82 1.97 -10.09
N ILE A 416 -22.02 0.90 -10.11
CA ILE A 416 -20.89 0.74 -11.04
C ILE A 416 -21.40 0.75 -12.47
N GLU A 417 -22.40 -0.07 -12.80
CA GLU A 417 -23.00 -0.16 -14.13
C GLU A 417 -23.51 1.20 -14.60
N GLU A 418 -24.34 1.88 -13.78
CA GLU A 418 -24.90 3.18 -14.12
C GLU A 418 -23.84 4.28 -14.25
N GLY A 419 -22.86 4.29 -13.35
CA GLY A 419 -21.76 5.25 -13.41
C GLY A 419 -20.92 5.11 -14.68
N MET A 420 -20.63 3.87 -15.09
CA MET A 420 -19.90 3.58 -16.32
C MET A 420 -20.70 3.92 -17.57
N ARG A 421 -22.00 3.67 -17.57
CA ARG A 421 -22.90 4.08 -18.67
C ARG A 421 -22.89 5.60 -18.87
N ARG A 422 -22.94 6.38 -17.79
CA ARG A 422 -22.82 7.85 -17.85
C ARG A 422 -21.43 8.27 -18.32
N PHE A 423 -20.39 7.61 -17.88
CA PHE A 423 -19.02 7.87 -18.32
C PHE A 423 -18.90 7.66 -19.85
N GLY A 424 -19.43 6.56 -20.38
CA GLY A 424 -19.44 6.30 -21.81
C GLY A 424 -20.20 7.37 -22.60
N ALA A 425 -21.36 7.83 -22.10
CA ALA A 425 -22.15 8.90 -22.76
C ALA A 425 -21.32 10.20 -22.87
N VAL A 426 -20.64 10.61 -21.80
CA VAL A 426 -19.78 11.81 -21.82
C VAL A 426 -18.56 11.63 -22.75
N CYS A 427 -17.97 10.43 -22.79
CA CYS A 427 -16.91 10.13 -23.75
C CYS A 427 -17.42 10.26 -25.22
N GLN A 428 -18.63 9.79 -25.50
CA GLN A 428 -19.23 9.89 -26.83
C GLN A 428 -19.55 11.34 -27.23
N GLU A 429 -20.09 12.14 -26.31
CA GLU A 429 -20.29 13.58 -26.50
C GLU A 429 -18.95 14.28 -26.81
N HIS A 430 -17.91 13.98 -26.02
CA HIS A 430 -16.57 14.53 -26.20
C HIS A 430 -15.97 14.13 -27.56
N ALA A 431 -16.10 12.86 -27.94
CA ALA A 431 -15.67 12.36 -29.24
C ALA A 431 -16.35 13.06 -30.39
N THR A 432 -17.70 13.20 -30.32
CA THR A 432 -18.49 13.88 -31.34
C THR A 432 -18.07 15.34 -31.50
N ALA A 433 -17.87 16.06 -30.41
CA ALA A 433 -17.47 17.46 -30.41
C ALA A 433 -16.08 17.69 -31.04
N LEU A 434 -15.17 16.72 -30.93
CA LEU A 434 -13.77 16.83 -31.41
C LEU A 434 -13.50 16.01 -32.68
N GLY A 435 -14.46 15.26 -33.20
CA GLY A 435 -14.29 14.39 -34.37
C GLY A 435 -13.36 13.20 -34.08
N LEU A 436 -13.35 12.68 -32.84
CA LEU A 436 -12.54 11.55 -32.41
C LEU A 436 -13.27 10.22 -32.63
N PRO A 437 -12.55 9.10 -32.78
CA PRO A 437 -13.16 7.77 -32.82
C PRO A 437 -13.71 7.38 -31.44
N PHE A 438 -14.82 6.62 -31.46
CA PHE A 438 -15.43 6.08 -30.24
C PHE A 438 -15.39 4.55 -30.21
#